data_5b80e4c099329bcb45f3ac43ac2d9368
#
_entry.id   5b80e4c099329bcb45f3ac43ac2d9368
#
_cell.length_a   1.000
_cell.length_b   1.000
_cell.length_c   1.000
_cell.angle_alpha   90.00
_cell.angle_beta   90.00
_cell.angle_gamma   90.00
#
_symmetry.space_group_name_H-M   'P 1'
#
loop_
_entity.id
_entity.type
_entity.pdbx_description
1 polymer ?
#
loop_
_entity_poly.entity_id
_entity_poly.type
_entity_poly.pdbx_seq_one_letter_code
_entity_poly.pdbx_strand_id
1 'polypeptide(L)' 'DDSDNHIAEMLIQGSNMLMIDLNRIKNDYTFQDDVAKFIDDILELEQTHIDALKSFL' A
#
# COMPACT_ATOMS: atom_id res chain seq x y z
N ASP A 1 -5.55 -23.73 -9.19
CA ASP A 1 -6.61 -22.96 -9.86
C ASP A 1 -6.28 -21.46 -9.80
N ASP A 2 -7.09 -20.63 -10.43
CA ASP A 2 -6.82 -19.19 -10.55
C ASP A 2 -7.28 -18.38 -9.34
N SER A 3 -7.80 -19.02 -8.30
CA SER A 3 -8.35 -18.31 -7.14
C SER A 3 -7.29 -17.53 -6.37
N ASP A 4 -6.13 -18.14 -6.13
CA ASP A 4 -5.06 -17.47 -5.41
C ASP A 4 -4.52 -16.28 -6.21
N ASN A 5 -4.39 -16.47 -7.52
CA ASN A 5 -3.96 -15.42 -8.44
C ASN A 5 -4.95 -14.25 -8.42
N HIS A 6 -6.24 -14.54 -8.51
CA HIS A 6 -7.29 -13.52 -8.49
C HIS A 6 -7.32 -12.76 -7.17
N ILE A 7 -7.19 -13.46 -6.05
CA ILE A 7 -7.14 -12.83 -4.73
C ILE A 7 -5.91 -11.93 -4.61
N ALA A 8 -4.75 -12.41 -5.08
CA ALA A 8 -3.53 -11.61 -5.05
C ALA A 8 -3.68 -10.34 -5.86
N GLU A 9 -4.29 -10.41 -7.06
CA GLU A 9 -4.55 -9.22 -7.88
C GLU A 9 -5.44 -8.22 -7.15
N MET A 10 -6.51 -8.68 -6.51
CA MET A 10 -7.41 -7.82 -5.74
C MET A 10 -6.68 -7.12 -4.59
N LEU A 11 -5.87 -7.85 -3.86
CA LEU A 11 -5.15 -7.29 -2.71
C LEU A 11 -4.09 -6.28 -3.15
N ILE A 12 -3.38 -6.57 -4.26
CA ILE A 12 -2.41 -5.63 -4.83
C ILE A 12 -3.12 -4.34 -5.25
N GLN A 13 -4.26 -4.45 -5.90
CA GLN A 13 -5.04 -3.28 -6.31
C GLN A 13 -5.47 -2.44 -5.10
N GLY A 14 -5.95 -3.08 -4.04
CA GLY A 14 -6.32 -2.40 -2.81
C GLY A 14 -5.14 -1.69 -2.15
N SER A 15 -3.99 -2.35 -2.08
CA SER A 15 -2.77 -1.76 -1.53
C SER A 15 -2.30 -0.57 -2.36
N ASN A 16 -2.35 -0.67 -3.69
CA ASN A 16 -2.00 0.44 -4.57
C ASN A 16 -2.92 1.64 -4.35
N MET A 17 -4.22 1.42 -4.22
CA MET A 17 -5.17 2.51 -3.96
C MET A 17 -4.90 3.19 -2.63
N LEU A 18 -4.60 2.42 -1.59
CA LEU A 18 -4.25 2.97 -0.28
C LEU A 18 -2.99 3.83 -0.37
N MET A 19 -1.96 3.35 -1.07
CA MET A 19 -0.72 4.11 -1.24
C MET A 19 -0.95 5.41 -1.99
N ILE A 20 -1.77 5.39 -3.03
CA ILE A 20 -2.12 6.61 -3.79
C ILE A 20 -2.81 7.62 -2.87
N ASP A 21 -3.78 7.17 -2.07
CA ASP A 21 -4.50 8.04 -1.16
C ASP A 21 -3.60 8.61 -0.07
N LEU A 22 -2.72 7.78 0.51
CA LEU A 22 -1.78 8.24 1.54
C LEU A 22 -0.78 9.25 0.98
N ASN A 23 -0.28 9.03 -0.22
CA ASN A 23 0.63 9.99 -0.87
C ASN A 23 -0.06 11.31 -1.16
N ARG A 24 -1.33 11.28 -1.55
CA ARG A 24 -2.13 12.49 -1.76
C ARG A 24 -2.29 13.26 -0.46
N ILE A 25 -2.62 12.58 0.63
CA ILE A 25 -2.75 13.19 1.95
C ILE A 25 -1.44 13.82 2.38
N LYS A 26 -0.32 13.15 2.18
CA LYS A 26 1.01 13.69 2.50
C LYS A 26 1.30 14.98 1.72
N ASN A 27 0.88 15.05 0.46
CA ASN A 27 1.13 16.21 -0.38
C ASN A 27 0.22 17.40 -0.03
N ASP A 28 -1.02 17.11 0.38
CA ASP A 28 -2.04 18.14 0.58
C ASP A 28 -2.06 18.71 1.99
N TYR A 29 -1.48 18.00 2.95
CA TYR A 29 -1.53 18.38 4.36
C TYR A 29 -0.16 18.32 5.00
N THR A 30 0.01 19.10 6.07
CA THR A 30 1.22 19.08 6.90
C THR A 30 0.90 18.35 8.20
N PHE A 31 1.74 17.39 8.57
CA PHE A 31 1.56 16.58 9.77
C PHE A 31 2.71 16.80 10.75
N GLN A 32 2.46 16.48 12.02
CA GLN A 32 3.52 16.39 13.02
C GLN A 32 4.49 15.26 12.59
N ASP A 33 5.73 15.36 13.04
CA ASP A 33 6.79 14.45 12.60
C ASP A 33 6.48 12.98 12.89
N ASP A 34 5.89 12.68 14.05
CA ASP A 34 5.51 11.31 14.42
C ASP A 34 4.40 10.76 13.52
N VAL A 35 3.42 11.59 13.18
CA VAL A 35 2.34 11.19 12.27
C VAL A 35 2.88 10.99 10.85
N ALA A 36 3.73 11.90 10.39
CA ALA A 36 4.35 11.79 9.07
C ALA A 36 5.18 10.50 8.96
N LYS A 37 5.93 10.16 10.01
CA LYS A 37 6.70 8.92 10.04
C LYS A 37 5.80 7.69 10.02
N PHE A 38 4.69 7.73 10.73
CA PHE A 38 3.71 6.64 10.74
C PHE A 38 3.14 6.40 9.34
N ILE A 39 2.81 7.46 8.62
CA ILE A 39 2.33 7.36 7.24
C ILE A 39 3.40 6.74 6.33
N ASP A 40 4.66 7.16 6.47
CA ASP A 40 5.76 6.59 5.69
C ASP A 40 5.96 5.11 6.00
N ASP A 41 5.82 4.71 7.26
CA ASP A 41 5.91 3.30 7.66
C ASP A 41 4.80 2.46 7.02
N ILE A 42 3.58 3.00 6.95
CA ILE A 42 2.46 2.32 6.29
C ILE A 42 2.75 2.16 4.79
N LEU A 43 3.24 3.22 4.14
CA LEU A 43 3.56 3.16 2.71
C LEU A 43 4.61 2.08 2.42
N GLU A 44 5.64 1.99 3.26
CA GLU A 44 6.68 0.97 3.12
C GLU A 44 6.12 -0.43 3.34
N LEU A 45 5.25 -0.60 4.34
CA LEU A 45 4.62 -1.89 4.62
C LEU A 45 3.74 -2.33 3.46
N GLU A 46 2.97 -1.42 2.88
CA GLU A 46 2.11 -1.75 1.74
C GLU A 46 2.93 -2.14 0.51
N GLN A 47 4.07 -1.51 0.28
CA GLN A 47 4.96 -1.91 -0.80
C GLN A 47 5.50 -3.33 -0.58
N THR A 48 5.84 -3.66 0.66
CA THR A 48 6.28 -5.01 1.03
C THR A 48 5.17 -6.03 0.76
N HIS A 49 3.93 -5.70 1.09
CA HIS A 49 2.77 -6.57 0.82
C HIS A 49 2.59 -6.79 -0.67
N ILE A 50 2.69 -5.74 -1.47
CA ILE A 50 2.57 -5.83 -2.94
C ILE A 50 3.63 -6.77 -3.49
N ASP A 51 4.88 -6.59 -3.06
CA ASP A 51 5.99 -7.41 -3.54
C ASP A 51 5.80 -8.88 -3.18
N ALA A 52 5.33 -9.16 -1.97
CA ALA A 52 5.03 -10.53 -1.53
C ALA A 52 3.87 -11.12 -2.33
N LEU A 53 2.82 -10.36 -2.58
CA LEU A 53 1.64 -10.83 -3.33
C LEU A 53 1.96 -11.13 -4.78
N LYS A 54 2.93 -10.45 -5.37
CA LYS A 54 3.35 -10.71 -6.75
C LYS A 54 3.87 -12.14 -6.94
N SER A 55 4.33 -12.79 -5.88
CA SER A 55 4.80 -14.16 -5.97
C SER A 55 3.67 -15.16 -6.27
N PHE A 56 2.42 -14.76 -6.11
CA PHE A 56 1.25 -15.57 -6.41
C PHE A 56 0.67 -15.33 -7.81
N LEU A 57 1.26 -14.42 -8.57
CA LEU A 57 0.85 -14.15 -9.96
C LEU A 57 1.62 -15.02 -10.99
#